data_66401b76b789982d6678bd10795c5fa2
#
_entry.id   66401b76b789982d6678bd10795c5fa2
#
_cell.length_a   1.000
_cell.length_b   1.000
_cell.length_c   1.000
_cell.angle_alpha   90.00
_cell.angle_beta   90.00
_cell.angle_gamma   90.00
#
_symmetry.space_group_name_H-M   'P 1'
#
loop_
_entity.id
_entity.type
_entity.pdbx_description
1 polymer ?
#
loop_
_entity_poly.entity_id
_entity_poly.type
_entity_poly.pdbx_seq_one_letter_code
_entity_poly.pdbx_strand_id
1 'polypeptide(L)'
;MENYNTKPLSIVLASAFYDEQIKQGEKIAKELGIDKIALGKLIIDYLGRLCSSLIKDIGVDRLSGVFLSGGDTALAIVKHLGFETLEVVGEIEPGLPLLKVANTELKFATKAGGFGDEWTLIRVLYRLIS
;
A
#
# COMPACT_ATOMS: atom_id res chain seq x y z
N MET A 1 7.00 -6.70 17.33
CA MET A 1 6.45 -5.36 17.07
C MET A 1 7.12 -4.23 17.86
N GLU A 2 7.79 -4.54 18.95
CA GLU A 2 8.52 -3.54 19.76
C GLU A 2 9.73 -2.91 19.05
N ASN A 3 10.24 -3.53 17.99
CA ASN A 3 11.51 -3.15 17.36
C ASN A 3 11.44 -2.02 16.35
N TYR A 4 10.28 -1.60 15.87
CA TYR A 4 10.24 -0.53 14.87
C TYR A 4 10.34 0.88 15.46
N ASN A 5 10.55 0.97 16.76
CA ASN A 5 10.81 2.24 17.43
C ASN A 5 12.28 2.60 17.55
N THR A 6 13.19 1.66 17.31
CA THR A 6 14.60 1.80 17.61
C THR A 6 15.52 1.85 16.40
N LYS A 7 15.04 1.45 15.21
CA LYS A 7 15.81 1.42 13.96
C LYS A 7 14.91 1.75 12.77
N PRO A 8 15.47 2.29 11.70
CA PRO A 8 14.75 2.41 10.42
C PRO A 8 14.23 1.03 10.00
N LEU A 9 12.95 0.96 9.68
CA LEU A 9 12.27 -0.28 9.32
C LEU A 9 11.43 -0.05 8.08
N SER A 10 11.50 -0.98 7.16
CA SER A 10 10.56 -1.07 6.05
C SER A 10 9.72 -2.32 6.20
N ILE A 11 8.42 -2.18 6.05
CA ILE A 11 7.48 -3.29 6.03
C ILE A 11 6.92 -3.40 4.63
N VAL A 12 7.01 -4.58 4.04
CA VAL A 12 6.44 -4.88 2.72
C VAL A 12 5.32 -5.88 2.89
N LEU A 13 4.15 -5.51 2.40
CA LEU A 13 2.98 -6.37 2.37
C LEU A 13 2.60 -6.66 0.93
N ALA A 14 2.43 -7.92 0.60
CA ALA A 14 1.98 -8.34 -0.72
C ALA A 14 1.16 -9.63 -0.64
N SER A 15 0.28 -9.81 -1.60
CA SER A 15 -0.62 -10.97 -1.63
C SER A 15 -0.05 -12.14 -2.42
N ALA A 16 0.79 -11.86 -3.42
CA ALA A 16 1.37 -12.90 -4.26
C ALA A 16 2.70 -12.41 -4.85
N PHE A 17 3.75 -13.17 -4.63
CA PHE A 17 5.08 -12.95 -5.20
C PHE A 17 5.42 -13.96 -6.30
N TYR A 18 4.80 -15.12 -6.27
CA TYR A 18 5.14 -16.24 -7.14
C TYR A 18 3.90 -16.83 -7.81
N ASP A 19 4.09 -17.41 -8.98
CA ASP A 19 3.02 -18.06 -9.76
C ASP A 19 2.29 -19.16 -8.97
N GLU A 20 3.00 -19.85 -8.08
CA GLU A 20 2.41 -20.86 -7.20
C GLU A 20 1.36 -20.27 -6.27
N GLN A 21 1.59 -19.08 -5.77
CA GLN A 21 0.62 -18.38 -4.90
C GLN A 21 -0.64 -17.99 -5.68
N ILE A 22 -0.49 -17.63 -6.95
CA ILE A 22 -1.63 -17.34 -7.84
C ILE A 22 -2.45 -18.61 -8.05
N LYS A 23 -1.80 -19.75 -8.31
CA LYS A 23 -2.47 -21.05 -8.46
C LYS A 23 -3.18 -21.49 -7.17
N GLN A 24 -2.56 -21.29 -6.02
CA GLN A 24 -3.19 -21.52 -4.72
C GLN A 24 -4.44 -20.66 -4.54
N GLY A 25 -4.39 -19.39 -4.95
CA GLY A 25 -5.53 -18.49 -4.94
C GLY A 25 -6.69 -19.01 -5.80
N GLU A 26 -6.41 -19.52 -6.98
CA GLU A 26 -7.42 -20.14 -7.86
C GLU A 26 -8.09 -21.35 -7.20
N LYS A 27 -7.31 -22.19 -6.53
CA LYS A 27 -7.82 -23.33 -5.78
C LYS A 27 -8.72 -22.91 -4.62
N ILE A 28 -8.28 -21.91 -3.84
CA ILE A 28 -9.06 -21.37 -2.74
C ILE A 28 -10.38 -20.79 -3.23
N ALA A 29 -10.37 -20.03 -4.33
CA ALA A 29 -11.58 -19.47 -4.91
C ALA A 29 -12.58 -20.56 -5.27
N LYS A 30 -12.13 -21.67 -5.86
CA LYS A 30 -12.98 -22.84 -6.16
C LYS A 30 -13.56 -23.47 -4.90
N GLU A 31 -12.74 -23.65 -3.87
CA GLU A 31 -13.17 -24.22 -2.59
C GLU A 31 -14.22 -23.37 -1.89
N LEU A 32 -14.09 -22.03 -2.01
CA LEU A 32 -15.04 -21.07 -1.45
C LEU A 32 -16.28 -20.85 -2.33
N GLY A 33 -16.29 -21.37 -3.55
CA GLY A 33 -17.40 -21.15 -4.49
C GLY A 33 -17.52 -19.72 -4.99
N ILE A 34 -16.40 -19.00 -5.05
CA ILE A 34 -16.32 -17.61 -5.56
C ILE A 34 -15.45 -17.55 -6.79
N ASP A 35 -15.62 -16.49 -7.60
CA ASP A 35 -14.73 -16.24 -8.74
C ASP A 35 -13.44 -15.53 -8.31
N LYS A 36 -12.49 -15.41 -9.25
CA LYS A 36 -11.19 -14.76 -9.01
C LYS A 36 -11.33 -13.28 -8.64
N ILE A 37 -12.32 -12.60 -9.21
CA ILE A 37 -12.56 -11.17 -8.94
C ILE A 37 -13.03 -11.01 -7.49
N ALA A 38 -13.94 -11.84 -7.03
CA ALA A 38 -14.41 -11.84 -5.66
C ALA A 38 -13.29 -12.15 -4.67
N LEU A 39 -12.43 -13.13 -4.96
CA LEU A 39 -11.25 -13.42 -4.14
C LEU A 39 -10.29 -12.24 -4.09
N GLY A 40 -10.02 -11.61 -5.23
CA GLY A 40 -9.17 -10.42 -5.32
C GLY A 40 -9.68 -9.28 -4.43
N LYS A 41 -10.97 -9.04 -4.41
CA LYS A 41 -11.59 -8.04 -3.53
C LYS A 41 -11.43 -8.37 -2.05
N LEU A 42 -11.56 -9.63 -1.67
CA LEU A 42 -11.34 -10.07 -0.29
C LEU A 42 -9.88 -9.87 0.14
N ILE A 43 -8.93 -10.19 -0.71
CA ILE A 43 -7.50 -10.00 -0.45
C ILE A 43 -7.18 -8.53 -0.30
N ILE A 44 -7.67 -7.68 -1.19
CA ILE A 44 -7.44 -6.23 -1.15
C ILE A 44 -8.03 -5.63 0.13
N ASP A 45 -9.25 -6.03 0.49
CA ASP A 45 -9.87 -5.57 1.73
C ASP A 45 -9.07 -5.99 2.97
N TYR A 46 -8.59 -7.22 3.00
CA TYR A 46 -7.74 -7.72 4.08
C TYR A 46 -6.42 -6.94 4.18
N LEU A 47 -5.75 -6.72 3.05
CA LEU A 47 -4.53 -5.92 3.00
C LEU A 47 -4.78 -4.49 3.46
N GLY A 48 -5.92 -3.91 3.06
CA GLY A 48 -6.32 -2.57 3.50
C GLY A 48 -6.47 -2.48 5.01
N ARG A 49 -7.14 -3.45 5.61
CA ARG A 49 -7.31 -3.52 7.07
C ARG A 49 -6.00 -3.74 7.80
N LEU A 50 -5.16 -4.66 7.30
CA LEU A 50 -3.87 -4.96 7.91
C LEU A 50 -2.93 -3.75 7.85
N CYS A 51 -2.82 -3.11 6.69
CA CYS A 51 -2.00 -1.92 6.51
C CYS A 51 -2.49 -0.77 7.39
N SER A 52 -3.79 -0.54 7.44
CA SER A 52 -4.40 0.47 8.30
C SER A 52 -4.09 0.23 9.78
N SER A 53 -4.20 -1.00 10.25
CA SER A 53 -3.84 -1.37 11.62
C SER A 53 -2.38 -1.10 11.93
N LEU A 54 -1.48 -1.46 11.02
CA LEU A 54 -0.04 -1.21 11.18
C LEU A 54 0.27 0.28 11.24
N ILE A 55 -0.31 1.08 10.38
CA ILE A 55 -0.11 2.53 10.36
C ILE A 55 -0.59 3.15 11.69
N LYS A 56 -1.74 2.73 12.19
CA LYS A 56 -2.28 3.19 13.46
C LYS A 56 -1.42 2.77 14.65
N ASP A 57 -0.94 1.54 14.64
CA ASP A 57 -0.08 1.02 15.72
C ASP A 57 1.29 1.69 15.75
N ILE A 58 1.90 1.91 14.60
CA ILE A 58 3.17 2.63 14.49
C ILE A 58 2.99 4.09 14.88
N GLY A 59 1.91 4.68 14.43
CA GLY A 59 1.63 6.11 14.61
C GLY A 59 2.02 6.93 13.38
N VAL A 60 1.12 7.79 12.96
CA VAL A 60 1.25 8.64 11.77
C VAL A 60 2.52 9.49 11.80
N ASP A 61 2.87 10.00 12.98
CA ASP A 61 4.02 10.87 13.17
C ASP A 61 5.38 10.15 13.11
N ARG A 62 5.33 8.82 13.12
CA ARG A 62 6.54 7.97 13.13
C ARG A 62 6.85 7.34 11.78
N LEU A 63 6.00 7.56 10.79
CA LEU A 63 6.16 7.06 9.44
C LEU A 63 6.71 8.16 8.53
N SER A 64 7.74 7.84 7.77
CA SER A 64 8.22 8.71 6.68
C SER A 64 7.24 8.76 5.53
N GLY A 65 6.58 7.66 5.25
CA GLY A 65 5.60 7.58 4.19
C GLY A 65 5.11 6.16 3.92
N VAL A 66 4.16 6.06 3.04
CA VAL A 66 3.54 4.81 2.60
C VAL A 66 3.55 4.76 1.08
N PHE A 67 4.05 3.69 0.53
CA PHE A 67 4.01 3.42 -0.91
C PHE A 67 2.98 2.34 -1.22
N LEU A 68 2.05 2.66 -2.11
CA LEU A 68 0.95 1.79 -2.48
C LEU A 68 1.01 1.49 -3.99
N SER A 69 1.21 0.25 -4.33
CA SER A 69 1.19 -0.22 -5.73
C SER A 69 -0.14 -0.89 -6.02
N GLY A 70 -0.85 -0.37 -7.02
CA GLY A 70 -2.18 -0.80 -7.42
C GLY A 70 -3.27 0.15 -6.93
N GLY A 71 -4.11 0.64 -7.86
CA GLY A 71 -5.15 1.62 -7.55
C GLY A 71 -6.21 1.11 -6.57
N ASP A 72 -6.66 -0.12 -6.74
CA ASP A 72 -7.69 -0.71 -5.88
C ASP A 72 -7.16 -0.93 -4.45
N THR A 73 -5.90 -1.36 -4.34
CA THR A 73 -5.22 -1.53 -3.04
C THR A 73 -5.07 -0.18 -2.33
N ALA A 74 -4.63 0.84 -3.06
CA ALA A 74 -4.49 2.19 -2.51
C ALA A 74 -5.83 2.73 -1.98
N LEU A 75 -6.89 2.57 -2.76
CA LEU A 75 -8.23 3.01 -2.38
C LEU A 75 -8.72 2.28 -1.12
N ALA A 76 -8.52 0.97 -1.04
CA ALA A 76 -8.92 0.18 0.12
C ALA A 76 -8.20 0.64 1.40
N ILE A 77 -6.89 0.88 1.31
CA ILE A 77 -6.09 1.33 2.45
C ILE A 77 -6.53 2.71 2.94
N VAL A 78 -6.69 3.66 2.03
CA VAL A 78 -7.16 5.01 2.37
C VAL A 78 -8.55 4.98 3.01
N LYS A 79 -9.43 4.14 2.48
CA LYS A 79 -10.77 3.92 3.03
C LYS A 79 -10.75 3.41 4.47
N HIS A 80 -9.93 2.40 4.74
CA HIS A 80 -9.80 1.82 6.08
C HIS A 80 -9.11 2.77 7.08
N LEU A 81 -8.24 3.65 6.60
CA LEU A 81 -7.61 4.67 7.43
C LEU A 81 -8.58 5.80 7.84
N GLY A 82 -9.65 5.97 7.07
CA GLY A 82 -10.65 7.00 7.36
C GLY A 82 -10.21 8.42 7.06
N PHE A 83 -9.19 8.60 6.23
CA PHE A 83 -8.78 9.93 5.79
C PHE A 83 -9.77 10.51 4.78
N GLU A 84 -10.30 11.65 5.09
CA GLU A 84 -11.31 12.30 4.24
C GLU A 84 -10.69 13.06 3.07
N THR A 85 -9.50 13.60 3.26
CA THR A 85 -8.86 14.46 2.26
C THR A 85 -7.37 14.14 2.12
N LEU A 86 -6.97 13.91 0.89
CA LEU A 86 -5.57 13.82 0.49
C LEU A 86 -5.23 15.01 -0.40
N GLU A 87 -4.15 15.69 -0.10
CA GLU A 87 -3.64 16.80 -0.88
C GLU A 87 -2.61 16.28 -1.89
N VAL A 88 -2.72 16.70 -3.15
CA VAL A 88 -1.69 16.42 -4.14
C VAL A 88 -0.53 17.37 -3.92
N VAL A 89 0.61 16.85 -3.52
CA VAL A 89 1.82 17.63 -3.24
C VAL A 89 2.69 17.75 -4.49
N GLY A 90 2.66 16.74 -5.36
CA GLY A 90 3.45 16.73 -6.57
C GLY A 90 3.39 15.39 -7.29
N GLU A 91 4.31 15.18 -8.17
CA GLU A 91 4.47 13.94 -8.92
C GLU A 91 5.94 13.51 -8.84
N ILE A 92 6.17 12.26 -8.42
CA ILE A 92 7.53 11.71 -8.29
C ILE A 92 8.11 11.41 -9.67
N GLU A 93 7.30 10.79 -10.51
CA GLU A 93 7.55 10.52 -11.91
C GLU A 93 6.19 10.31 -12.60
N PRO A 94 6.11 10.29 -13.94
CA PRO A 94 4.83 10.15 -14.62
C PRO A 94 4.00 8.96 -14.12
N GLY A 95 2.78 9.24 -13.68
CA GLY A 95 1.87 8.25 -13.13
C GLY A 95 2.06 7.89 -11.65
N LEU A 96 2.98 8.57 -10.95
CA LEU A 96 3.23 8.36 -9.52
C LEU A 96 3.02 9.65 -8.74
N PRO A 97 1.78 9.99 -8.39
CA PRO A 97 1.51 11.16 -7.57
C PRO A 97 2.05 11.00 -6.15
N LEU A 98 2.53 12.10 -5.61
CA LEU A 98 2.86 12.26 -4.21
C LEU A 98 1.72 12.98 -3.51
N LEU A 99 1.16 12.34 -2.52
CA LEU A 99 0.01 12.83 -1.76
C LEU A 99 0.42 13.05 -0.30
N LYS A 100 -0.32 13.88 0.38
CA LYS A 100 -0.19 14.07 1.82
C LYS A 100 -1.57 14.05 2.46
N VAL A 101 -1.66 13.44 3.64
CA VAL A 101 -2.89 13.51 4.42
C VAL A 101 -3.04 14.92 4.99
N ALA A 102 -4.20 15.53 4.77
CA ALA A 102 -4.48 16.86 5.27
C ALA A 102 -4.24 16.96 6.80
N ASN A 103 -3.62 18.05 7.22
CA ASN A 103 -3.29 18.31 8.63
C ASN A 103 -2.29 17.34 9.27
N THR A 104 -1.53 16.60 8.46
CA THR A 104 -0.46 15.72 8.92
C THR A 104 0.77 15.87 8.01
N GLU A 105 1.89 15.30 8.44
CA GLU A 105 3.10 15.19 7.61
C GLU A 105 3.20 13.83 6.88
N LEU A 106 2.20 12.96 7.04
CA LEU A 106 2.21 11.64 6.40
C LEU A 106 2.02 11.75 4.89
N LYS A 107 3.01 11.29 4.15
CA LYS A 107 3.03 11.24 2.69
C LYS A 107 2.64 9.87 2.18
N PHE A 108 1.92 9.86 1.08
CA PHE A 108 1.62 8.65 0.31
C PHE A 108 2.12 8.82 -1.12
N ALA A 109 2.73 7.79 -1.63
CA ALA A 109 3.00 7.65 -3.06
C ALA A 109 2.18 6.49 -3.60
N THR A 110 1.49 6.69 -4.70
CA THR A 110 0.70 5.64 -5.34
C THR A 110 1.23 5.37 -6.75
N LYS A 111 1.13 4.12 -7.17
CA LYS A 111 1.57 3.69 -8.49
C LYS A 111 0.48 2.86 -9.15
N ALA A 112 0.06 3.27 -10.34
CA ALA A 112 -0.77 2.43 -11.20
C ALA A 112 0.09 1.31 -11.82
N GLY A 113 -0.53 0.16 -12.10
CA GLY A 113 0.17 -1.08 -12.47
C GLY A 113 1.15 -0.97 -13.64
N GLY A 114 0.81 -0.23 -14.70
CA GLY A 114 1.61 -0.12 -15.91
C GLY A 114 2.74 0.92 -15.89
N PHE A 115 2.86 1.68 -14.82
CA PHE A 115 3.86 2.76 -14.71
C PHE A 115 5.11 2.30 -13.96
N GLY A 116 6.21 3.01 -14.19
CA GLY A 116 7.44 2.80 -13.46
C GLY A 116 8.41 1.85 -14.14
N ASP A 117 9.62 1.79 -13.59
CA ASP A 117 10.71 0.92 -14.00
C ASP A 117 11.37 0.26 -12.78
N GLU A 118 12.47 -0.43 -12.97
CA GLU A 118 13.20 -1.12 -11.88
C GLU A 118 13.74 -0.19 -10.79
N TRP A 119 13.88 1.11 -11.07
CA TRP A 119 14.38 2.12 -10.13
C TRP A 119 13.28 2.93 -9.44
N THR A 120 12.04 2.69 -9.81
CA THR A 120 10.87 3.45 -9.28
C THR A 120 10.82 3.42 -7.76
N LEU A 121 10.97 2.26 -7.15
CA LEU A 121 10.91 2.13 -5.69
C LEU A 121 11.96 2.99 -5.00
N ILE A 122 13.18 3.03 -5.53
CA ILE A 122 14.26 3.84 -4.97
C ILE A 122 13.92 5.32 -5.05
N ARG A 123 13.39 5.77 -6.18
CA ARG A 123 12.96 7.17 -6.34
C ARG A 123 11.83 7.54 -5.38
N VAL A 124 10.87 6.63 -5.21
CA VAL A 124 9.77 6.81 -4.27
C VAL A 124 10.30 6.92 -2.83
N LEU A 125 11.13 5.99 -2.41
CA LEU A 125 11.70 5.99 -1.07
C LEU A 125 12.46 7.29 -0.78
N TYR A 126 13.27 7.75 -1.72
CA TYR A 126 13.98 9.02 -1.60
C TYR A 126 13.03 10.20 -1.36
N ARG A 127 11.91 10.26 -2.08
CA ARG A 127 10.93 11.33 -1.93
C ARG A 127 10.12 11.22 -0.64
N LEU A 128 9.85 10.01 -0.17
CA LEU A 128 9.11 9.80 1.08
C LEU A 128 9.93 10.15 2.32
N ILE A 129 11.24 9.91 2.29
CA ILE A 129 12.12 10.18 3.43
C ILE A 129 12.74 11.58 3.43
N SER A 130 12.61 12.31 2.34
CA SER A 130 13.03 13.71 2.29
C SER A 130 11.89 14.62 2.78
#